data_73ec0d65f7d9f69cb3c2b3a997ceb81e
#
_entry.id   73ec0d65f7d9f69cb3c2b3a997ceb81e
#
_cell.length_a   1.000
_cell.length_b   1.000
_cell.length_c   1.000
_cell.angle_alpha   90.00
_cell.angle_beta   90.00
_cell.angle_gamma   90.00
#
_symmetry.space_group_name_H-M   'P 1'
#
loop_
_entity.id
_entity.type
_entity.pdbx_description
1 polymer ?
#
loop_
_entity_poly.entity_id
_entity_poly.type
_entity_poly.pdbx_seq_one_letter_code
_entity_poly.pdbx_strand_id
1 'polypeptide(L)'
;MKHATLLQPHRTAFTVRINDNGAWCWFQDERALIDPANNTLLVGSVAAPEGLGGAERGGNIEVAVLDLATGQSQVHVLHERLESDDHNAPALLIRPDGRYVAMYARHKTDNYSRWRVSVRPHDASEWEPEQVFDWTELAGGRGATYSNLHWLEAESRVYNFVRAINDDPTMLVSGDDGTTWSYGGKLFTRPKVGYVNGYTRYWGNGVDRIDLITTDHHPRDFNNSIYHGFIRGDALHDAEGQVVSKPLLGSTGINQDTLTTVFRAGTEIDGDILTHAWTADLRGQGNQLAAIISCRANDVNGPLQREQRLDVDDHRLLYARFDGTDWALHPLAVAGPGLLPHEQDYTGLGAVDPNNLDQVYISAPVHPGTGEATDHYEIYRGRTADGGASWSWTAVTENSGMDNLRPIVVPGDPSVHAVLWFRGSMSSSQAYTAEVVGRVSRLNESDRTAQTR
;
A
#
# COMPACT_ATOMS: atom_id res chain seq x y z
N MET A 1 -16.80 -10.99 36.59
CA MET A 1 -17.49 -10.35 35.47
C MET A 1 -16.60 -9.23 34.96
N LYS A 2 -15.93 -9.45 33.80
CA LYS A 2 -15.13 -8.40 33.15
C LYS A 2 -16.10 -7.51 32.39
N HIS A 3 -16.13 -6.24 32.71
CA HIS A 3 -16.94 -5.27 31.99
C HIS A 3 -16.42 -5.16 30.54
N ALA A 4 -17.18 -5.72 29.60
CA ALA A 4 -17.02 -5.40 28.19
C ALA A 4 -17.33 -3.92 28.01
N THR A 5 -16.34 -3.14 27.64
CA THR A 5 -16.51 -1.73 27.33
C THR A 5 -17.06 -1.63 25.91
N LEU A 6 -18.36 -1.57 25.75
CA LEU A 6 -19.03 -1.31 24.48
C LEU A 6 -18.54 0.04 23.93
N LEU A 7 -18.12 0.09 22.69
CA LEU A 7 -17.85 1.31 21.94
C LEU A 7 -19.17 2.11 21.85
N GLN A 8 -19.29 3.17 22.63
CA GLN A 8 -20.45 4.06 22.62
C GLN A 8 -20.38 5.00 21.38
N PRO A 9 -21.51 5.38 20.76
CA PRO A 9 -21.55 6.19 19.52
C PRO A 9 -20.95 7.59 19.58
N HIS A 10 -20.35 8.01 20.67
CA HIS A 10 -19.70 9.31 20.87
C HIS A 10 -18.28 9.20 21.42
N ARG A 11 -17.57 8.10 21.19
CA ARG A 11 -16.20 7.97 21.71
C ARG A 11 -15.19 8.67 20.83
N THR A 12 -14.39 9.53 21.46
CA THR A 12 -13.09 10.01 20.98
C THR A 12 -12.30 8.86 20.38
N ALA A 13 -11.70 9.05 19.20
CA ALA A 13 -10.80 8.08 18.59
C ALA A 13 -9.75 7.62 19.62
N PHE A 14 -9.55 6.33 19.76
CA PHE A 14 -8.58 5.77 20.68
C PHE A 14 -7.48 5.04 19.90
N THR A 15 -6.27 5.04 20.43
CA THR A 15 -5.18 4.24 19.88
C THR A 15 -5.33 2.80 20.35
N VAL A 16 -5.35 1.85 19.43
CA VAL A 16 -5.43 0.42 19.71
C VAL A 16 -4.18 -0.26 19.16
N ARG A 17 -3.65 -1.23 19.90
CA ARG A 17 -2.64 -2.15 19.39
C ARG A 17 -3.33 -3.36 18.78
N ILE A 18 -3.02 -3.64 17.51
CA ILE A 18 -3.65 -4.69 16.71
C ILE A 18 -2.76 -5.92 16.63
N ASN A 19 -1.46 -5.74 16.38
CA ASN A 19 -0.45 -6.79 16.49
C ASN A 19 0.76 -6.25 17.25
N ASP A 20 1.32 -7.01 18.16
CA ASP A 20 2.45 -6.61 19.00
C ASP A 20 3.82 -6.92 18.38
N ASN A 21 3.85 -7.55 17.21
CA ASN A 21 5.03 -7.77 16.38
C ASN A 21 4.60 -7.87 14.92
N GLY A 22 4.84 -6.84 14.11
CA GLY A 22 4.47 -6.88 12.70
C GLY A 22 4.76 -5.60 11.96
N ALA A 23 5.02 -5.75 10.64
CA ALA A 23 5.13 -4.66 9.69
C ALA A 23 4.67 -5.13 8.30
N TRP A 24 4.59 -4.18 7.37
CA TRP A 24 4.35 -4.39 5.94
C TRP A 24 5.26 -3.48 5.11
N CYS A 25 5.56 -3.86 3.87
CA CYS A 25 6.45 -3.11 2.99
C CYS A 25 5.90 -1.71 2.62
N TRP A 26 6.82 -0.80 2.32
CA TRP A 26 6.54 0.59 1.94
C TRP A 26 5.70 0.73 0.66
N PHE A 27 6.00 -0.06 -0.38
CA PHE A 27 5.52 0.18 -1.75
C PHE A 27 4.62 -0.94 -2.28
N GLN A 28 3.73 -1.45 -1.45
CA GLN A 28 2.65 -2.38 -1.82
C GLN A 28 1.29 -1.82 -1.40
N ASP A 29 0.20 -2.35 -1.98
CA ASP A 29 -1.15 -1.95 -1.62
C ASP A 29 -1.45 -2.27 -0.15
N GLU A 30 -2.52 -1.71 0.42
CA GLU A 30 -2.85 -1.90 1.84
C GLU A 30 -3.00 -3.36 2.21
N ARG A 31 -2.48 -3.69 3.39
CA ARG A 31 -2.54 -5.01 3.98
C ARG A 31 -3.66 -5.14 5.01
N ALA A 32 -4.69 -4.31 4.86
CA ALA A 32 -5.81 -4.29 5.79
C ALA A 32 -7.14 -4.09 5.06
N LEU A 33 -8.20 -4.64 5.65
CA LEU A 33 -9.58 -4.44 5.20
C LEU A 33 -10.53 -4.43 6.39
N ILE A 34 -11.70 -3.80 6.21
CA ILE A 34 -12.82 -3.88 7.14
C ILE A 34 -13.85 -4.85 6.60
N ASP A 35 -14.27 -5.80 7.45
CA ASP A 35 -15.41 -6.67 7.17
C ASP A 35 -16.65 -6.13 7.90
N PRO A 36 -17.56 -5.46 7.19
CA PRO A 36 -18.75 -4.89 7.79
C PRO A 36 -19.75 -5.96 8.27
N ALA A 37 -19.76 -7.14 7.65
CA ALA A 37 -20.69 -8.20 8.02
C ALA A 37 -20.38 -8.81 9.38
N ASN A 38 -19.09 -8.87 9.74
CA ASN A 38 -18.64 -9.38 11.04
C ASN A 38 -18.19 -8.27 12.00
N ASN A 39 -18.23 -7.00 11.56
CA ASN A 39 -17.79 -5.87 12.35
C ASN A 39 -16.35 -6.01 12.85
N THR A 40 -15.45 -6.44 11.96
CA THR A 40 -14.04 -6.68 12.25
C THR A 40 -13.13 -5.91 11.27
N LEU A 41 -11.91 -5.66 11.70
CA LEU A 41 -10.84 -5.13 10.89
C LEU A 41 -9.71 -6.17 10.85
N LEU A 42 -9.28 -6.55 9.65
CA LEU A 42 -8.21 -7.52 9.43
C LEU A 42 -6.97 -6.80 8.95
N VAL A 43 -5.79 -7.23 9.46
CA VAL A 43 -4.49 -6.69 9.06
C VAL A 43 -3.52 -7.83 8.82
N GLY A 44 -2.92 -7.86 7.63
CA GLY A 44 -1.82 -8.75 7.29
C GLY A 44 -0.47 -8.13 7.66
N SER A 45 0.41 -8.90 8.28
CA SER A 45 1.77 -8.45 8.65
C SER A 45 2.75 -9.62 8.70
N VAL A 46 4.03 -9.29 8.78
CA VAL A 46 5.11 -10.25 9.02
C VAL A 46 5.70 -9.99 10.39
N ALA A 47 5.85 -11.04 11.21
CA ALA A 47 6.50 -10.93 12.50
C ALA A 47 8.03 -10.96 12.35
N ALA A 48 8.74 -10.04 13.01
CA ALA A 48 10.19 -9.97 12.98
C ALA A 48 10.84 -10.78 14.12
N PRO A 49 12.05 -11.32 13.90
CA PRO A 49 12.82 -12.00 14.95
C PRO A 49 13.17 -11.10 16.13
N GLU A 50 13.37 -9.79 15.90
CA GLU A 50 13.71 -8.79 16.90
C GLU A 50 12.49 -8.27 17.67
N GLY A 51 11.27 -8.52 17.16
CA GLY A 51 10.02 -8.10 17.78
C GLY A 51 9.60 -8.97 18.95
N LEU A 52 8.48 -8.63 19.58
CA LEU A 52 7.95 -9.37 20.73
C LEU A 52 7.60 -10.82 20.33
N GLY A 53 8.13 -11.79 21.08
CA GLY A 53 7.97 -13.23 20.79
C GLY A 53 8.71 -13.67 19.51
N GLY A 54 9.65 -12.88 19.01
CA GLY A 54 10.31 -13.10 17.73
C GLY A 54 11.10 -14.41 17.63
N ALA A 55 11.58 -14.97 18.74
CA ALA A 55 12.23 -16.28 18.76
C ALA A 55 11.34 -17.39 18.22
N GLU A 56 10.03 -17.33 18.46
CA GLU A 56 9.02 -18.29 18.00
C GLU A 56 8.31 -17.81 16.72
N ARG A 57 8.08 -16.51 16.58
CA ARG A 57 7.24 -15.91 15.54
C ARG A 57 8.02 -15.38 14.34
N GLY A 58 9.32 -15.12 14.48
CA GLY A 58 10.12 -14.47 13.43
C GLY A 58 9.95 -15.12 12.06
N GLY A 59 9.48 -14.33 11.08
CA GLY A 59 9.15 -14.79 9.74
C GLY A 59 7.74 -15.39 9.58
N ASN A 60 6.89 -15.40 10.62
CA ASN A 60 5.50 -15.77 10.47
C ASN A 60 4.76 -14.76 9.58
N ILE A 61 3.94 -15.30 8.68
CA ILE A 61 2.92 -14.53 7.98
C ILE A 61 1.66 -14.57 8.81
N GLU A 62 1.19 -13.40 9.26
CA GLU A 62 0.11 -13.29 10.24
C GLU A 62 -1.05 -12.44 9.73
N VAL A 63 -2.25 -12.78 10.19
CA VAL A 63 -3.46 -11.94 10.10
C VAL A 63 -3.93 -11.62 11.51
N ALA A 64 -3.92 -10.34 11.86
CA ALA A 64 -4.53 -9.85 13.08
C ALA A 64 -5.97 -9.43 12.81
N VAL A 65 -6.90 -9.82 13.67
CA VAL A 65 -8.33 -9.51 13.59
C VAL A 65 -8.72 -8.68 14.80
N LEU A 66 -9.10 -7.42 14.55
CA LEU A 66 -9.62 -6.51 15.57
C LEU A 66 -11.14 -6.55 15.56
N ASP A 67 -11.75 -6.93 16.66
CA ASP A 67 -13.18 -6.76 16.89
C ASP A 67 -13.50 -5.28 17.15
N LEU A 68 -14.26 -4.67 16.25
CA LEU A 68 -14.59 -3.24 16.29
C LEU A 68 -15.60 -2.86 17.38
N ALA A 69 -16.27 -3.85 17.99
CA ALA A 69 -17.18 -3.61 19.12
C ALA A 69 -16.43 -3.60 20.46
N THR A 70 -15.47 -4.51 20.62
CA THR A 70 -14.75 -4.69 21.90
C THR A 70 -13.37 -4.02 21.92
N GLY A 71 -12.77 -3.77 20.75
CA GLY A 71 -11.39 -3.31 20.62
C GLY A 71 -10.35 -4.37 20.97
N GLN A 72 -10.74 -5.65 21.01
CA GLN A 72 -9.83 -6.76 21.22
C GLN A 72 -9.29 -7.30 19.91
N SER A 73 -8.00 -7.62 19.88
CA SER A 73 -7.34 -8.20 18.73
C SER A 73 -6.91 -9.64 18.99
N GLN A 74 -6.96 -10.46 17.94
CA GLN A 74 -6.44 -11.82 17.90
C GLN A 74 -5.56 -11.99 16.69
N VAL A 75 -4.44 -12.71 16.82
CA VAL A 75 -3.48 -12.96 15.74
C VAL A 75 -3.57 -14.41 15.32
N HIS A 76 -3.70 -14.67 14.03
CA HIS A 76 -3.74 -15.98 13.40
C HIS A 76 -2.56 -16.13 12.44
N VAL A 77 -1.88 -17.28 12.48
CA VAL A 77 -0.72 -17.57 11.64
C VAL A 77 -1.20 -18.24 10.34
N LEU A 78 -0.84 -17.63 9.21
CA LEU A 78 -1.07 -18.20 7.88
C LEU A 78 0.06 -19.15 7.48
N HIS A 79 1.30 -18.78 7.77
CA HIS A 79 2.50 -19.58 7.49
C HIS A 79 3.53 -19.36 8.57
N GLU A 80 3.99 -20.45 9.20
CA GLU A 80 5.02 -20.39 10.23
C GLU A 80 6.41 -20.21 9.60
N ARG A 81 7.13 -19.17 10.00
CA ARG A 81 8.56 -18.94 9.66
C ARG A 81 8.85 -19.02 8.15
N LEU A 82 8.00 -18.40 7.34
CA LEU A 82 8.23 -18.36 5.89
C LEU A 82 9.52 -17.65 5.56
N GLU A 83 9.66 -16.39 6.00
CA GLU A 83 10.83 -15.55 5.82
C GLU A 83 10.63 -14.24 6.59
N SER A 84 11.64 -13.77 7.28
CA SER A 84 11.61 -12.45 7.93
C SER A 84 11.89 -11.36 6.91
N ASP A 85 10.83 -10.86 6.27
CA ASP A 85 10.87 -9.75 5.32
C ASP A 85 9.47 -9.12 5.21
N ASP A 86 9.37 -7.82 5.39
CA ASP A 86 8.10 -7.09 5.39
C ASP A 86 7.35 -7.15 4.04
N HIS A 87 8.07 -7.44 2.94
CA HIS A 87 7.49 -7.63 1.61
C HIS A 87 6.54 -8.84 1.53
N ASN A 88 6.65 -9.77 2.47
CA ASN A 88 5.86 -11.00 2.48
C ASN A 88 4.50 -10.81 3.14
N ALA A 89 4.18 -9.61 3.65
CA ALA A 89 2.90 -9.32 4.27
C ALA A 89 1.73 -9.66 3.33
N PRO A 90 0.71 -10.43 3.82
CA PRO A 90 -0.33 -10.98 2.97
C PRO A 90 -1.30 -9.89 2.48
N ALA A 91 -1.62 -9.93 1.20
CA ALA A 91 -2.79 -9.23 0.66
C ALA A 91 -4.06 -9.99 1.07
N LEU A 92 -5.11 -9.24 1.41
CA LEU A 92 -6.38 -9.78 1.89
C LEU A 92 -7.53 -9.38 0.97
N LEU A 93 -8.49 -10.28 0.80
CA LEU A 93 -9.72 -10.04 0.04
C LEU A 93 -10.88 -10.76 0.72
N ILE A 94 -12.07 -10.12 0.76
CA ILE A 94 -13.33 -10.76 1.11
C ILE A 94 -13.99 -11.25 -0.18
N ARG A 95 -14.29 -12.54 -0.23
CA ARG A 95 -14.97 -13.18 -1.34
C ARG A 95 -16.48 -12.89 -1.32
N PRO A 96 -17.20 -13.06 -2.43
CA PRO A 96 -18.68 -12.96 -2.44
C PRO A 96 -19.39 -13.90 -1.46
N ASP A 97 -18.79 -15.07 -1.14
CA ASP A 97 -19.32 -16.02 -0.15
C ASP A 97 -18.95 -15.66 1.32
N GLY A 98 -18.28 -14.52 1.53
CA GLY A 98 -17.84 -14.02 2.83
C GLY A 98 -16.55 -14.65 3.35
N ARG A 99 -15.98 -15.64 2.68
CA ARG A 99 -14.68 -16.20 3.07
C ARG A 99 -13.54 -15.24 2.70
N TYR A 100 -12.46 -15.31 3.42
CA TYR A 100 -11.26 -14.51 3.15
C TYR A 100 -10.29 -15.25 2.24
N VAL A 101 -9.65 -14.52 1.32
CA VAL A 101 -8.42 -14.95 0.64
C VAL A 101 -7.26 -14.17 1.24
N ALA A 102 -6.20 -14.88 1.60
CA ALA A 102 -4.91 -14.30 1.96
C ALA A 102 -3.85 -14.80 0.97
N MET A 103 -3.13 -13.87 0.32
CA MET A 103 -2.13 -14.19 -0.70
C MET A 103 -0.80 -13.51 -0.41
N TYR A 104 0.31 -14.25 -0.50
CA TYR A 104 1.65 -13.80 -0.11
C TYR A 104 2.75 -14.53 -0.90
N ALA A 105 3.94 -13.98 -0.89
CA ALA A 105 5.13 -14.54 -1.53
C ALA A 105 6.36 -14.19 -0.70
N ARG A 106 7.46 -14.92 -0.86
CA ARG A 106 8.77 -14.49 -0.36
C ARG A 106 9.31 -13.31 -1.17
N HIS A 107 10.30 -12.63 -0.66
CA HIS A 107 10.98 -11.54 -1.37
C HIS A 107 11.99 -12.07 -2.40
N LYS A 108 11.50 -12.74 -3.45
CA LYS A 108 12.30 -13.32 -4.55
C LYS A 108 13.27 -14.44 -4.13
N THR A 109 13.13 -14.99 -2.94
CA THR A 109 13.99 -16.08 -2.46
C THR A 109 13.47 -17.47 -2.85
N ASP A 110 12.24 -17.52 -3.39
CA ASP A 110 11.71 -18.68 -4.10
C ASP A 110 10.76 -18.26 -5.25
N ASN A 111 10.20 -19.24 -5.95
CA ASN A 111 9.39 -19.05 -7.16
C ASN A 111 7.88 -19.18 -6.92
N TYR A 112 7.37 -18.99 -5.70
CA TYR A 112 5.99 -19.30 -5.38
C TYR A 112 5.19 -18.06 -4.96
N SER A 113 4.03 -17.86 -5.60
CA SER A 113 2.91 -17.15 -4.96
C SER A 113 2.07 -18.15 -4.20
N ARG A 114 1.75 -17.84 -2.94
CA ARG A 114 1.02 -18.71 -2.01
C ARG A 114 -0.30 -18.09 -1.65
N TRP A 115 -1.32 -18.93 -1.44
CA TRP A 115 -2.58 -18.45 -0.90
C TRP A 115 -3.27 -19.47 -0.01
N ARG A 116 -4.14 -18.93 0.82
CA ARG A 116 -5.10 -19.69 1.62
C ARG A 116 -6.49 -19.05 1.52
N VAL A 117 -7.53 -19.86 1.65
CA VAL A 117 -8.92 -19.42 1.79
C VAL A 117 -9.36 -19.75 3.19
N SER A 118 -10.09 -18.87 3.89
CA SER A 118 -10.64 -19.20 5.21
C SER A 118 -11.69 -20.32 5.10
N VAL A 119 -11.75 -21.20 6.11
CA VAL A 119 -12.67 -22.35 6.09
C VAL A 119 -14.13 -21.89 6.17
N ARG A 120 -14.39 -20.85 6.97
CA ARG A 120 -15.74 -20.30 7.20
C ARG A 120 -15.84 -18.85 6.73
N PRO A 121 -17.04 -18.41 6.29
CA PRO A 121 -17.30 -17.00 6.03
C PRO A 121 -17.04 -16.13 7.26
N HIS A 122 -16.45 -14.95 7.06
CA HIS A 122 -16.21 -13.94 8.07
C HIS A 122 -15.40 -14.42 9.30
N ASP A 123 -14.57 -15.46 9.13
CA ASP A 123 -13.79 -16.08 10.20
C ASP A 123 -12.36 -16.37 9.73
N ALA A 124 -11.39 -15.66 10.31
CA ALA A 124 -9.96 -15.83 10.01
C ALA A 124 -9.24 -16.79 10.99
N SER A 125 -9.98 -17.52 11.84
CA SER A 125 -9.38 -18.42 12.84
C SER A 125 -8.88 -19.74 12.25
N GLU A 126 -9.41 -20.15 11.09
CA GLU A 126 -9.05 -21.40 10.44
C GLU A 126 -8.97 -21.22 8.91
N TRP A 127 -7.92 -21.77 8.31
CA TRP A 127 -7.61 -21.62 6.89
C TRP A 127 -7.45 -22.99 6.23
N GLU A 128 -7.97 -23.11 5.00
CA GLU A 128 -7.73 -24.26 4.14
C GLU A 128 -6.22 -24.48 3.93
N PRO A 129 -5.78 -25.68 3.54
CA PRO A 129 -4.37 -25.94 3.22
C PRO A 129 -3.81 -24.93 2.23
N GLU A 130 -2.55 -24.52 2.45
CA GLU A 130 -1.83 -23.61 1.55
C GLU A 130 -1.77 -24.18 0.13
N GLN A 131 -2.07 -23.34 -0.84
CA GLN A 131 -1.90 -23.59 -2.27
C GLN A 131 -0.76 -22.74 -2.82
N VAL A 132 -0.19 -23.14 -3.94
CA VAL A 132 0.93 -22.45 -4.58
C VAL A 132 0.74 -22.33 -6.09
N PHE A 133 1.16 -21.18 -6.64
CA PHE A 133 1.43 -21.02 -8.07
C PHE A 133 2.94 -20.97 -8.30
N ASP A 134 3.46 -21.83 -9.16
CA ASP A 134 4.89 -21.94 -9.45
C ASP A 134 5.28 -21.07 -10.66
N TRP A 135 6.14 -20.09 -10.43
CA TRP A 135 6.69 -19.18 -11.43
C TRP A 135 7.95 -19.69 -12.12
N THR A 136 8.49 -20.86 -11.74
CA THR A 136 9.82 -21.33 -12.16
C THR A 136 10.02 -21.26 -13.66
N GLU A 137 9.08 -21.78 -14.44
CA GLU A 137 9.18 -21.76 -15.91
C GLU A 137 8.94 -20.38 -16.50
N LEU A 138 7.94 -19.63 -15.99
CA LEU A 138 7.54 -18.33 -16.53
C LEU A 138 8.54 -17.22 -16.20
N ALA A 139 9.08 -17.22 -14.99
CA ALA A 139 9.99 -16.17 -14.50
C ALA A 139 11.48 -16.58 -14.59
N GLY A 140 11.78 -17.78 -15.11
CA GLY A 140 13.16 -18.25 -15.29
C GLY A 140 13.93 -18.37 -13.97
N GLY A 141 13.27 -18.75 -12.87
CA GLY A 141 13.88 -18.94 -11.55
C GLY A 141 14.28 -17.65 -10.82
N ARG A 142 13.76 -16.49 -11.25
CA ARG A 142 14.07 -15.18 -10.61
C ARG A 142 13.22 -14.87 -9.37
N GLY A 143 12.27 -15.73 -9.04
CA GLY A 143 11.33 -15.54 -7.94
C GLY A 143 10.19 -14.58 -8.27
N ALA A 144 9.25 -14.50 -7.34
CA ALA A 144 8.15 -13.55 -7.35
C ALA A 144 8.13 -12.75 -6.05
N THR A 145 7.54 -11.57 -6.08
CA THR A 145 7.40 -10.70 -4.91
C THR A 145 6.07 -9.96 -4.98
N TYR A 146 5.54 -9.63 -3.82
CA TYR A 146 4.27 -8.95 -3.62
C TYR A 146 3.05 -9.83 -3.96
N SER A 147 1.93 -9.37 -3.51
CA SER A 147 0.59 -9.73 -3.94
C SER A 147 -0.31 -8.53 -3.71
N ASN A 148 -1.13 -8.17 -4.70
CA ASN A 148 -2.08 -7.07 -4.61
C ASN A 148 -3.38 -7.56 -5.22
N LEU A 149 -4.41 -7.79 -4.38
CA LEU A 149 -5.64 -8.44 -4.75
C LEU A 149 -6.73 -7.42 -5.06
N HIS A 150 -7.37 -7.56 -6.22
CA HIS A 150 -8.48 -6.73 -6.65
C HIS A 150 -9.59 -7.57 -7.29
N TRP A 151 -10.82 -7.44 -6.78
CA TRP A 151 -12.01 -8.03 -7.35
C TRP A 151 -12.68 -7.08 -8.33
N LEU A 152 -13.14 -7.60 -9.48
CA LEU A 152 -14.02 -6.90 -10.42
C LEU A 152 -15.31 -7.69 -10.62
N GLU A 153 -16.42 -7.16 -10.11
CA GLU A 153 -17.75 -7.78 -10.20
C GLU A 153 -18.17 -7.98 -11.64
N ALA A 154 -18.00 -6.96 -12.50
CA ALA A 154 -18.40 -6.99 -13.92
C ALA A 154 -17.69 -8.10 -14.71
N GLU A 155 -16.54 -8.58 -14.26
CA GLU A 155 -15.77 -9.64 -14.88
C GLU A 155 -15.88 -10.97 -14.14
N SER A 156 -16.48 -10.98 -12.94
CA SER A 156 -16.47 -12.11 -11.99
C SER A 156 -15.05 -12.66 -11.83
N ARG A 157 -14.08 -11.76 -11.61
CA ARG A 157 -12.65 -12.08 -11.63
C ARG A 157 -11.90 -11.40 -10.51
N VAL A 158 -10.97 -12.14 -9.90
CA VAL A 158 -9.96 -11.59 -9.01
C VAL A 158 -8.64 -11.46 -9.79
N TYR A 159 -8.01 -10.32 -9.67
CA TYR A 159 -6.65 -10.06 -10.13
C TYR A 159 -5.70 -10.09 -8.93
N ASN A 160 -4.54 -10.70 -9.11
CA ASN A 160 -3.40 -10.54 -8.22
C ASN A 160 -2.22 -10.00 -9.00
N PHE A 161 -1.78 -8.80 -8.66
CA PHE A 161 -0.61 -8.18 -9.28
C PHE A 161 0.64 -8.48 -8.47
N VAL A 162 1.63 -9.05 -9.15
CA VAL A 162 2.92 -9.47 -8.58
C VAL A 162 4.07 -8.89 -9.39
N ARG A 163 5.24 -8.86 -8.82
CA ARG A 163 6.49 -8.60 -9.53
C ARG A 163 7.19 -9.93 -9.79
N ALA A 164 7.13 -10.47 -11.01
CA ALA A 164 7.64 -11.79 -11.34
C ALA A 164 8.48 -11.80 -12.63
N ILE A 165 7.85 -11.86 -13.81
CA ILE A 165 8.56 -12.01 -15.09
C ILE A 165 9.35 -10.74 -15.41
N ASN A 166 10.68 -10.85 -15.48
CA ASN A 166 11.61 -9.74 -15.69
C ASN A 166 11.50 -8.62 -14.63
N ASP A 167 11.00 -8.94 -13.43
CA ASP A 167 10.68 -8.00 -12.37
C ASP A 167 9.63 -6.92 -12.77
N ASP A 168 8.87 -7.17 -13.82
CA ASP A 168 7.78 -6.30 -14.27
C ASP A 168 6.46 -6.66 -13.58
N PRO A 169 5.49 -5.74 -13.49
CA PRO A 169 4.14 -6.03 -13.06
C PRO A 169 3.50 -7.13 -13.90
N THR A 170 3.19 -8.24 -13.24
CA THR A 170 2.69 -9.48 -13.82
C THR A 170 1.39 -9.86 -13.10
N MET A 171 0.47 -10.51 -13.80
CA MET A 171 -0.85 -10.85 -13.26
C MET A 171 -1.03 -12.35 -13.08
N LEU A 172 -1.59 -12.75 -11.96
CA LEU A 172 -2.41 -13.95 -11.81
C LEU A 172 -3.88 -13.55 -11.83
N VAL A 173 -4.74 -14.43 -12.36
CA VAL A 173 -6.18 -14.22 -12.38
C VAL A 173 -6.90 -15.45 -11.88
N SER A 174 -8.05 -15.22 -11.24
CA SER A 174 -8.95 -16.24 -10.75
C SER A 174 -10.37 -15.94 -11.22
N GLY A 175 -11.03 -16.94 -11.79
CA GLY A 175 -12.46 -16.90 -12.18
C GLY A 175 -13.37 -17.66 -11.21
N ASP A 176 -12.85 -18.06 -10.05
CA ASP A 176 -13.57 -18.84 -9.01
C ASP A 176 -13.33 -18.23 -7.61
N ASP A 177 -13.37 -16.89 -7.55
CA ASP A 177 -13.28 -16.09 -6.33
C ASP A 177 -11.98 -16.33 -5.53
N GLY A 178 -10.86 -16.59 -6.20
CA GLY A 178 -9.57 -16.79 -5.56
C GLY A 178 -9.33 -18.21 -5.05
N THR A 179 -10.13 -19.20 -5.48
CA THR A 179 -9.91 -20.61 -5.14
C THR A 179 -8.75 -21.20 -5.95
N THR A 180 -8.71 -20.95 -7.26
CA THR A 180 -7.60 -21.34 -8.14
C THR A 180 -7.08 -20.15 -8.93
N TRP A 181 -5.84 -20.22 -9.35
CA TRP A 181 -5.15 -19.13 -10.05
C TRP A 181 -4.46 -19.60 -11.31
N SER A 182 -4.48 -18.76 -12.31
CA SER A 182 -3.76 -18.98 -13.57
C SER A 182 -2.96 -17.73 -13.97
N TYR A 183 -1.96 -17.91 -14.81
CA TYR A 183 -1.21 -16.80 -15.38
C TYR A 183 -2.10 -15.95 -16.26
N GLY A 184 -2.18 -14.65 -15.92
CA GLY A 184 -3.04 -13.69 -16.62
C GLY A 184 -2.32 -12.82 -17.65
N GLY A 185 -0.99 -12.74 -17.62
CA GLY A 185 -0.21 -11.89 -18.51
C GLY A 185 0.67 -10.89 -17.77
N LYS A 186 1.32 -9.99 -18.52
CA LYS A 186 2.11 -8.86 -18.01
C LYS A 186 1.41 -7.55 -18.34
N LEU A 187 1.50 -6.58 -17.41
CA LEU A 187 1.05 -5.20 -17.68
C LEU A 187 2.10 -4.45 -18.50
N PHE A 188 3.36 -4.53 -18.08
CA PHE A 188 4.45 -3.76 -18.67
C PHE A 188 5.62 -4.64 -19.08
N THR A 189 6.34 -4.21 -20.12
CA THR A 189 7.65 -4.76 -20.51
C THR A 189 8.63 -3.61 -20.61
N ARG A 190 9.63 -3.63 -19.76
CA ARG A 190 10.67 -2.61 -19.63
C ARG A 190 12.04 -3.18 -19.96
N PRO A 191 12.94 -2.37 -20.54
CA PRO A 191 14.33 -2.75 -20.62
C PRO A 191 14.89 -3.07 -19.23
N LYS A 192 15.70 -4.12 -19.11
CA LYS A 192 16.37 -4.46 -17.85
C LYS A 192 17.62 -3.60 -17.71
N VAL A 193 17.52 -2.50 -16.97
CA VAL A 193 18.62 -1.53 -16.79
C VAL A 193 19.17 -1.48 -15.37
N GLY A 194 18.43 -1.97 -14.39
CA GLY A 194 18.81 -1.96 -12.98
C GLY A 194 18.62 -3.31 -12.30
N TYR A 195 18.65 -3.29 -10.97
CA TYR A 195 18.47 -4.46 -10.11
C TYR A 195 17.09 -5.09 -10.29
N VAL A 196 16.06 -4.28 -10.21
CA VAL A 196 14.66 -4.62 -10.50
C VAL A 196 14.03 -3.53 -11.36
N ASN A 197 12.88 -3.81 -11.95
CA ASN A 197 12.10 -2.82 -12.67
C ASN A 197 11.22 -1.99 -11.73
N GLY A 198 10.41 -1.08 -12.28
CA GLY A 198 9.70 -0.08 -11.50
C GLY A 198 8.58 -0.63 -10.61
N TYR A 199 7.93 0.27 -9.93
CA TYR A 199 6.87 0.02 -8.96
C TYR A 199 5.51 0.44 -9.52
N THR A 200 4.48 -0.29 -9.15
CA THR A 200 3.10 -0.01 -9.53
C THR A 200 2.22 -0.06 -8.29
N ARG A 201 1.37 0.95 -8.13
CA ARG A 201 0.33 1.03 -7.11
C ARG A 201 -1.02 0.88 -7.76
N TYR A 202 -1.95 0.16 -7.12
CA TYR A 202 -3.26 -0.14 -7.68
C TYR A 202 -4.38 0.36 -6.77
N TRP A 203 -5.52 0.66 -7.38
CA TRP A 203 -6.79 0.89 -6.71
C TRP A 203 -7.93 0.35 -7.55
N GLY A 204 -8.73 -0.57 -7.00
CA GLY A 204 -9.90 -1.13 -7.65
C GLY A 204 -11.20 -0.59 -7.05
N ASN A 205 -12.18 -0.26 -7.90
CA ASN A 205 -13.50 0.16 -7.44
C ASN A 205 -14.41 -1.03 -7.02
N GLY A 206 -13.92 -2.26 -7.18
CA GLY A 206 -14.66 -3.49 -6.89
C GLY A 206 -15.72 -3.85 -7.92
N VAL A 207 -16.02 -2.96 -8.87
CA VAL A 207 -17.12 -3.13 -9.83
C VAL A 207 -16.58 -3.47 -11.23
N ASP A 208 -15.91 -2.53 -11.90
CA ASP A 208 -15.52 -2.67 -13.30
C ASP A 208 -14.16 -2.08 -13.65
N ARG A 209 -13.43 -1.49 -12.68
CA ARG A 209 -12.22 -0.73 -12.97
C ARG A 209 -11.14 -0.93 -11.90
N ILE A 210 -9.90 -1.10 -12.37
CA ILE A 210 -8.69 -1.02 -11.54
C ILE A 210 -7.80 0.06 -12.12
N ASP A 211 -7.62 1.17 -11.41
CA ASP A 211 -6.65 2.22 -11.71
C ASP A 211 -5.26 1.82 -11.22
N LEU A 212 -4.23 2.30 -11.89
CA LEU A 212 -2.86 2.09 -11.51
C LEU A 212 -1.99 3.31 -11.81
N ILE A 213 -1.00 3.55 -10.95
CA ILE A 213 0.11 4.46 -11.23
C ILE A 213 1.41 3.68 -11.19
N THR A 214 2.32 3.94 -12.12
CA THR A 214 3.55 3.15 -12.29
C THR A 214 4.75 4.04 -12.61
N THR A 215 5.95 3.63 -12.13
CA THR A 215 7.22 4.29 -12.43
C THR A 215 7.86 3.75 -13.70
N ASP A 216 8.85 4.46 -14.24
CA ASP A 216 9.68 3.96 -15.36
C ASP A 216 10.51 2.75 -14.94
N HIS A 217 11.40 2.98 -13.97
CA HIS A 217 12.37 2.03 -13.45
C HIS A 217 12.34 2.03 -11.92
N HIS A 218 13.31 1.37 -11.29
CA HIS A 218 13.46 1.43 -9.84
C HIS A 218 13.87 2.83 -9.39
N PRO A 219 13.06 3.52 -8.60
CA PRO A 219 13.31 4.93 -8.27
C PRO A 219 14.60 5.15 -7.46
N ARG A 220 15.04 4.19 -6.66
CA ARG A 220 16.31 4.27 -5.95
C ARG A 220 17.51 4.49 -6.87
N ASP A 221 17.48 3.85 -8.04
CA ASP A 221 18.61 3.79 -8.95
C ASP A 221 18.46 4.76 -10.15
N PHE A 222 17.23 5.24 -10.41
CA PHE A 222 16.92 6.02 -11.61
C PHE A 222 15.98 7.19 -11.33
N ASN A 223 16.21 8.27 -12.03
CA ASN A 223 15.28 9.38 -12.08
C ASN A 223 14.04 8.97 -12.89
N ASN A 224 12.86 8.93 -12.24
CA ASN A 224 11.62 8.37 -12.77
C ASN A 224 10.50 9.39 -12.93
N SER A 225 9.71 9.18 -13.98
CA SER A 225 8.36 9.73 -14.12
C SER A 225 7.32 8.73 -13.58
N ILE A 226 6.09 9.18 -13.39
CA ILE A 226 4.95 8.36 -12.99
C ILE A 226 3.86 8.50 -14.03
N TYR A 227 3.25 7.36 -14.39
CA TYR A 227 2.23 7.25 -15.40
C TYR A 227 0.97 6.60 -14.83
N HIS A 228 -0.21 7.05 -15.31
CA HIS A 228 -1.52 6.54 -14.94
C HIS A 228 -2.20 5.85 -16.11
N GLY A 229 -2.84 4.73 -15.80
CA GLY A 229 -3.77 4.03 -16.67
C GLY A 229 -4.76 3.22 -15.85
N PHE A 230 -5.71 2.57 -16.51
CA PHE A 230 -6.67 1.71 -15.83
C PHE A 230 -7.04 0.47 -16.63
N ILE A 231 -7.41 -0.58 -15.92
CA ILE A 231 -7.93 -1.85 -16.46
C ILE A 231 -9.44 -1.81 -16.42
N ARG A 232 -10.07 -2.15 -17.56
CA ARG A 232 -11.50 -2.34 -17.70
C ARG A 232 -11.79 -3.22 -18.93
N GLY A 233 -12.64 -4.25 -18.78
CA GLY A 233 -13.15 -5.03 -19.92
C GLY A 233 -12.06 -5.73 -20.73
N ASP A 234 -11.15 -6.44 -20.07
CA ASP A 234 -10.01 -7.12 -20.71
C ASP A 234 -9.12 -6.19 -21.54
N ALA A 235 -8.98 -4.93 -21.12
CA ALA A 235 -8.13 -3.94 -21.76
C ALA A 235 -7.44 -3.04 -20.74
N LEU A 236 -6.23 -2.59 -21.08
CA LEU A 236 -5.55 -1.49 -20.41
C LEU A 236 -5.81 -0.21 -21.19
N HIS A 237 -6.18 0.84 -20.48
CA HIS A 237 -6.50 2.16 -21.01
C HIS A 237 -5.55 3.21 -20.42
N ASP A 238 -5.32 4.29 -21.13
CA ASP A 238 -4.77 5.53 -20.56
C ASP A 238 -5.84 6.29 -19.75
N ALA A 239 -5.48 7.42 -19.13
CA ALA A 239 -6.42 8.21 -18.32
C ALA A 239 -7.59 8.81 -19.14
N GLU A 240 -7.40 9.01 -20.44
CA GLU A 240 -8.41 9.53 -21.37
C GLU A 240 -9.41 8.45 -21.85
N GLY A 241 -9.16 7.18 -21.47
CA GLY A 241 -9.98 6.03 -21.82
C GLY A 241 -9.66 5.41 -23.17
N GLN A 242 -8.53 5.77 -23.80
CA GLN A 242 -8.08 5.13 -25.01
C GLN A 242 -7.48 3.76 -24.69
N VAL A 243 -7.80 2.75 -25.49
CA VAL A 243 -7.25 1.40 -25.34
C VAL A 243 -5.79 1.41 -25.77
N VAL A 244 -4.88 1.12 -24.85
CA VAL A 244 -3.44 1.00 -25.12
C VAL A 244 -2.96 -0.46 -25.22
N SER A 245 -3.71 -1.41 -24.62
CA SER A 245 -3.46 -2.85 -24.78
C SER A 245 -4.75 -3.67 -24.70
N LYS A 246 -4.96 -4.56 -25.68
CA LYS A 246 -6.08 -5.51 -25.74
C LYS A 246 -5.75 -6.71 -26.62
N PRO A 247 -6.03 -7.98 -26.23
CA PRO A 247 -6.55 -8.38 -24.92
C PRO A 247 -5.51 -8.14 -23.83
N LEU A 248 -5.97 -7.88 -22.61
CA LEU A 248 -5.10 -7.77 -21.44
C LEU A 248 -4.61 -9.16 -21.00
N LEU A 249 -5.53 -10.14 -21.00
CA LEU A 249 -5.19 -11.51 -20.66
C LEU A 249 -4.28 -12.13 -21.74
N GLY A 250 -3.18 -12.70 -21.26
CA GLY A 250 -2.13 -13.23 -22.13
C GLY A 250 -1.20 -12.17 -22.71
N SER A 251 -1.36 -10.90 -22.35
CA SER A 251 -0.47 -9.81 -22.76
C SER A 251 0.99 -10.09 -22.38
N THR A 252 1.92 -9.72 -23.27
CA THR A 252 3.37 -9.72 -22.98
C THR A 252 3.84 -8.40 -22.36
N GLY A 253 2.92 -7.46 -22.16
CA GLY A 253 3.17 -6.13 -21.60
C GLY A 253 3.47 -5.09 -22.67
N ILE A 254 3.19 -3.83 -22.33
CA ILE A 254 3.48 -2.64 -23.12
C ILE A 254 4.56 -1.78 -22.47
N ASN A 255 5.05 -0.75 -23.15
CA ASN A 255 5.83 0.27 -22.50
C ASN A 255 4.91 1.21 -21.71
N GLN A 256 5.25 1.51 -20.45
CA GLN A 256 4.44 2.35 -19.56
C GLN A 256 4.32 3.80 -20.02
N ASP A 257 5.23 4.30 -20.87
CA ASP A 257 5.18 5.67 -21.41
C ASP A 257 4.04 5.90 -22.42
N THR A 258 3.33 4.84 -22.80
CA THR A 258 2.07 4.94 -23.56
C THR A 258 0.89 5.36 -22.70
N LEU A 259 1.03 5.39 -21.37
CA LEU A 259 0.02 5.84 -20.44
C LEU A 259 0.11 7.36 -20.22
N THR A 260 -0.90 7.91 -19.56
CA THR A 260 -0.95 9.34 -19.23
C THR A 260 0.07 9.70 -18.16
N THR A 261 0.91 10.71 -18.40
CA THR A 261 1.90 11.18 -17.42
C THR A 261 1.22 11.87 -16.24
N VAL A 262 1.50 11.41 -15.03
CA VAL A 262 1.11 12.04 -13.76
C VAL A 262 2.19 12.99 -13.27
N PHE A 263 3.42 12.51 -13.24
CA PHE A 263 4.61 13.27 -12.80
C PHE A 263 5.75 13.05 -13.78
N ARG A 264 6.39 14.13 -14.20
CA ARG A 264 7.58 14.06 -15.05
C ARG A 264 8.82 14.28 -14.20
N ALA A 265 9.77 13.38 -14.32
CA ALA A 265 11.06 13.50 -13.65
C ALA A 265 11.76 14.83 -13.97
N GLY A 266 12.25 15.52 -12.95
CA GLY A 266 12.86 16.85 -13.08
C GLY A 266 11.86 18.01 -13.09
N THR A 267 10.59 17.76 -12.76
CA THR A 267 9.63 18.85 -12.55
C THR A 267 10.06 19.71 -11.38
N GLU A 268 10.05 21.02 -11.58
CA GLU A 268 10.32 22.02 -10.54
C GLU A 268 9.01 22.44 -9.86
N ILE A 269 8.95 22.30 -8.54
CA ILE A 269 7.82 22.71 -7.70
C ILE A 269 8.38 23.47 -6.50
N ASP A 270 7.93 24.72 -6.28
CA ASP A 270 8.34 25.62 -5.19
C ASP A 270 9.87 25.83 -5.11
N GLY A 271 10.56 25.75 -6.26
CA GLY A 271 12.00 25.93 -6.36
C GLY A 271 12.83 24.66 -6.16
N ASP A 272 12.19 23.54 -5.82
CA ASP A 272 12.85 22.22 -5.77
C ASP A 272 12.71 21.49 -7.10
N ILE A 273 13.82 20.95 -7.62
CA ILE A 273 13.82 20.02 -8.76
C ILE A 273 13.58 18.62 -8.21
N LEU A 274 12.46 18.01 -8.58
CA LEU A 274 11.99 16.73 -8.03
C LEU A 274 12.33 15.56 -8.95
N THR A 275 12.90 14.52 -8.36
CA THR A 275 13.44 13.35 -9.07
C THR A 275 13.15 12.06 -8.30
N HIS A 276 13.48 10.91 -8.89
CA HIS A 276 13.41 9.60 -8.22
C HIS A 276 12.03 9.32 -7.58
N ALA A 277 10.96 9.56 -8.35
CA ALA A 277 9.60 9.48 -7.85
C ALA A 277 9.15 8.04 -7.57
N TRP A 278 8.53 7.84 -6.40
CA TRP A 278 7.92 6.58 -5.96
C TRP A 278 6.41 6.72 -5.82
N THR A 279 5.69 5.64 -6.14
CA THR A 279 4.25 5.54 -5.94
C THR A 279 3.95 5.15 -4.50
N ALA A 280 3.51 6.09 -3.64
CA ALA A 280 3.26 5.80 -2.23
C ALA A 280 1.82 5.36 -1.98
N ASP A 281 0.82 6.04 -2.55
CA ASP A 281 -0.60 5.65 -2.46
C ASP A 281 -1.41 6.08 -3.67
N LEU A 282 -2.55 5.40 -3.91
CA LEU A 282 -3.53 5.71 -4.94
C LEU A 282 -4.93 5.37 -4.43
N ARG A 283 -5.87 6.33 -4.48
CA ARG A 283 -7.28 6.16 -4.11
C ARG A 283 -8.20 6.80 -5.13
N GLY A 284 -9.42 6.30 -5.21
CA GLY A 284 -10.41 6.85 -6.11
C GLY A 284 -11.81 6.91 -5.53
N GLN A 285 -12.58 7.89 -6.03
CA GLN A 285 -14.00 8.07 -5.77
C GLN A 285 -14.70 8.45 -7.10
N GLY A 286 -15.55 7.55 -7.62
CA GLY A 286 -16.14 7.75 -8.93
C GLY A 286 -15.05 7.81 -10.01
N ASN A 287 -14.97 8.93 -10.73
CA ASN A 287 -13.97 9.18 -11.77
C ASN A 287 -12.78 10.01 -11.25
N GLN A 288 -12.76 10.40 -10.00
CA GLN A 288 -11.68 11.18 -9.42
C GLN A 288 -10.68 10.26 -8.71
N LEU A 289 -9.41 10.65 -8.77
CA LEU A 289 -8.33 9.94 -8.09
C LEU A 289 -7.48 10.92 -7.28
N ALA A 290 -6.86 10.40 -6.24
CA ALA A 290 -5.78 11.09 -5.53
C ALA A 290 -4.63 10.11 -5.29
N ALA A 291 -3.40 10.61 -5.42
CA ALA A 291 -2.20 9.84 -5.17
C ALA A 291 -1.21 10.62 -4.29
N ILE A 292 -0.40 9.88 -3.53
CA ILE A 292 0.78 10.41 -2.87
C ILE A 292 2.01 9.89 -3.60
N ILE A 293 2.92 10.79 -3.93
CA ILE A 293 4.18 10.51 -4.60
C ILE A 293 5.30 10.98 -3.65
N SER A 294 6.31 10.13 -3.43
CA SER A 294 7.53 10.51 -2.72
C SER A 294 8.64 10.77 -3.73
N CYS A 295 9.38 11.87 -3.58
CA CYS A 295 10.45 12.29 -4.49
C CYS A 295 11.68 12.73 -3.70
N ARG A 296 12.86 12.62 -4.32
CA ARG A 296 14.06 13.36 -3.86
C ARG A 296 13.97 14.79 -4.32
N ALA A 297 14.42 15.72 -3.48
CA ALA A 297 14.56 17.12 -3.84
C ALA A 297 16.00 17.43 -4.24
N ASN A 298 16.15 18.10 -5.39
CA ASN A 298 17.43 18.64 -5.91
C ASN A 298 18.53 17.60 -6.18
N ASP A 299 18.19 16.31 -6.25
CA ASP A 299 19.10 15.24 -6.69
C ASP A 299 19.01 15.09 -8.22
N VAL A 300 19.85 15.82 -8.93
CA VAL A 300 19.86 15.88 -10.40
C VAL A 300 20.91 14.96 -11.05
N ASN A 301 21.59 14.14 -10.27
CA ASN A 301 22.78 13.42 -10.72
C ASN A 301 22.51 12.19 -11.62
N GLY A 302 21.29 12.02 -12.15
CA GLY A 302 20.97 10.93 -13.09
C GLY A 302 21.00 9.54 -12.44
N PRO A 303 21.07 8.46 -13.24
CA PRO A 303 21.10 7.10 -12.70
C PRO A 303 22.38 6.89 -11.90
N LEU A 304 22.24 6.79 -10.58
CA LEU A 304 23.33 6.41 -9.69
C LEU A 304 23.55 4.90 -9.83
N GLN A 305 24.79 4.49 -10.06
CA GLN A 305 25.15 3.11 -9.89
C GLN A 305 25.01 2.73 -8.41
N ARG A 306 24.58 1.50 -8.13
CA ARG A 306 24.28 1.00 -6.78
C ARG A 306 25.40 1.27 -5.75
N GLU A 307 26.62 1.39 -6.22
CA GLU A 307 27.84 1.63 -5.44
C GLU A 307 28.13 3.12 -5.17
N GLN A 308 27.39 4.03 -5.81
CA GLN A 308 27.58 5.48 -5.72
C GLN A 308 26.39 6.17 -5.03
N ARG A 309 25.79 5.51 -4.04
CA ARG A 309 24.67 6.10 -3.32
C ARG A 309 25.10 7.34 -2.58
N LEU A 310 24.41 8.44 -2.87
CA LEU A 310 24.46 9.63 -2.03
C LEU A 310 23.60 9.41 -0.80
N ASP A 311 24.02 9.98 0.33
CA ASP A 311 23.12 10.16 1.45
C ASP A 311 22.05 11.16 1.01
N VAL A 312 20.80 10.72 0.92
CA VAL A 312 19.69 11.59 0.53
C VAL A 312 19.01 12.08 1.79
N ASP A 313 19.23 13.35 2.09
CA ASP A 313 18.73 13.96 3.32
C ASP A 313 17.40 14.68 3.11
N ASP A 314 16.94 14.83 1.85
CA ASP A 314 15.81 15.69 1.54
C ASP A 314 14.84 15.03 0.56
N HIS A 315 13.67 14.69 1.09
CA HIS A 315 12.55 14.16 0.31
C HIS A 315 11.33 15.04 0.45
N ARG A 316 10.48 14.99 -0.59
CA ARG A 316 9.16 15.65 -0.63
C ARG A 316 8.08 14.62 -0.85
N LEU A 317 6.95 14.84 -0.19
CA LEU A 317 5.69 14.24 -0.56
C LEU A 317 4.93 15.22 -1.46
N LEU A 318 4.40 14.70 -2.55
CA LEU A 318 3.48 15.41 -3.44
C LEU A 318 2.10 14.77 -3.32
N TYR A 319 1.07 15.61 -3.43
CA TYR A 319 -0.30 15.20 -3.64
C TYR A 319 -0.62 15.41 -5.12
N ALA A 320 -1.04 14.32 -5.78
CA ALA A 320 -1.52 14.36 -7.15
C ALA A 320 -3.03 14.16 -7.16
N ARG A 321 -3.78 15.05 -7.84
CA ARG A 321 -5.22 15.01 -7.95
C ARG A 321 -5.65 14.86 -9.40
N PHE A 322 -6.47 13.84 -9.70
CA PHE A 322 -7.12 13.66 -10.99
C PHE A 322 -8.59 14.04 -10.87
N ASP A 323 -9.05 14.97 -11.66
CA ASP A 323 -10.43 15.47 -11.63
C ASP A 323 -11.41 14.67 -12.53
N GLY A 324 -10.89 13.67 -13.23
CA GLY A 324 -11.60 12.89 -14.25
C GLY A 324 -11.10 13.19 -15.67
N THR A 325 -10.24 14.21 -15.84
CA THR A 325 -9.69 14.65 -17.12
C THR A 325 -8.17 14.84 -17.02
N ASP A 326 -7.72 15.64 -16.07
CA ASP A 326 -6.33 16.05 -15.90
C ASP A 326 -5.78 15.76 -14.52
N TRP A 327 -4.47 15.55 -14.43
CA TRP A 327 -3.72 15.46 -13.18
C TRP A 327 -3.15 16.82 -12.80
N ALA A 328 -3.41 17.26 -11.57
CA ALA A 328 -2.76 18.39 -10.93
C ALA A 328 -1.80 17.89 -9.85
N LEU A 329 -0.61 18.50 -9.74
CA LEU A 329 0.41 18.20 -8.74
C LEU A 329 0.52 19.36 -7.75
N HIS A 330 0.56 19.01 -6.46
CA HIS A 330 0.70 19.98 -5.38
C HIS A 330 1.77 19.54 -4.38
N PRO A 331 2.57 20.46 -3.81
CA PRO A 331 3.40 20.15 -2.66
C PRO A 331 2.53 19.66 -1.51
N LEU A 332 2.95 18.60 -0.82
CA LEU A 332 2.22 18.09 0.34
C LEU A 332 3.00 18.33 1.64
N ALA A 333 4.21 17.81 1.73
CA ALA A 333 5.02 17.95 2.93
C ALA A 333 6.51 17.66 2.66
N VAL A 334 7.36 18.09 3.57
CA VAL A 334 8.72 17.58 3.72
C VAL A 334 8.66 16.19 4.32
N ALA A 335 9.30 15.22 3.66
CA ALA A 335 9.32 13.83 4.11
C ALA A 335 10.56 13.48 4.96
N GLY A 336 11.56 14.36 4.96
CA GLY A 336 12.79 14.20 5.73
C GLY A 336 13.84 13.28 5.08
N PRO A 337 14.83 12.82 5.85
CA PRO A 337 15.88 11.93 5.38
C PRO A 337 15.35 10.50 5.15
N GLY A 338 16.14 9.70 4.45
CA GLY A 338 15.89 8.26 4.33
C GLY A 338 16.03 7.54 5.68
N LEU A 339 15.10 6.66 5.99
CA LEU A 339 15.03 5.91 7.25
C LEU A 339 16.00 4.73 7.31
N LEU A 340 16.24 4.07 6.17
CA LEU A 340 16.98 2.82 6.14
C LEU A 340 18.38 2.99 5.54
N PRO A 341 19.44 2.45 6.16
CA PRO A 341 20.82 2.67 5.72
C PRO A 341 21.16 2.31 4.28
N HIS A 342 20.38 1.41 3.68
CA HIS A 342 20.60 0.92 2.31
C HIS A 342 19.41 1.17 1.37
N GLU A 343 18.37 1.83 1.87
CA GLU A 343 17.17 2.21 1.14
C GLU A 343 16.87 3.69 1.42
N GLN A 344 17.67 4.57 0.80
CA GLN A 344 17.68 6.01 1.09
C GLN A 344 16.34 6.71 0.82
N ASP A 345 15.47 6.09 0.00
CA ASP A 345 14.16 6.67 -0.35
C ASP A 345 13.01 6.18 0.55
N TYR A 346 13.30 5.31 1.52
CA TYR A 346 12.31 4.92 2.51
C TYR A 346 12.15 6.06 3.52
N THR A 347 11.00 6.72 3.50
CA THR A 347 10.60 7.77 4.42
C THR A 347 9.37 7.34 5.18
N GLY A 348 8.77 8.17 6.02
CA GLY A 348 7.55 7.83 6.75
C GLY A 348 6.34 7.55 5.84
N LEU A 349 6.34 8.09 4.62
CA LEU A 349 5.27 8.03 3.61
C LEU A 349 3.90 8.56 4.09
N GLY A 350 2.85 8.21 3.35
CA GLY A 350 1.48 8.65 3.64
C GLY A 350 0.43 7.84 2.91
N ALA A 351 -0.82 8.09 3.26
CA ALA A 351 -2.00 7.49 2.67
C ALA A 351 -3.10 8.53 2.46
N VAL A 352 -3.86 8.38 1.38
CA VAL A 352 -5.09 9.12 1.11
C VAL A 352 -6.26 8.41 1.79
N ASP A 353 -7.21 9.16 2.33
CA ASP A 353 -8.44 8.58 2.87
C ASP A 353 -9.32 8.06 1.71
N PRO A 354 -9.64 6.75 1.64
CA PRO A 354 -10.46 6.20 0.57
C PRO A 354 -11.89 6.74 0.56
N ASN A 355 -12.37 7.29 1.68
CA ASN A 355 -13.70 7.89 1.79
C ASN A 355 -13.72 9.41 1.60
N ASN A 356 -12.54 10.04 1.55
CA ASN A 356 -12.41 11.48 1.35
C ASN A 356 -11.05 11.81 0.72
N LEU A 357 -11.01 11.97 -0.60
CA LEU A 357 -9.77 12.25 -1.32
C LEU A 357 -9.08 13.56 -0.88
N ASP A 358 -9.81 14.49 -0.27
CA ASP A 358 -9.28 15.75 0.27
C ASP A 358 -8.70 15.60 1.69
N GLN A 359 -8.54 14.37 2.17
CA GLN A 359 -7.92 14.04 3.45
C GLN A 359 -6.78 13.06 3.27
N VAL A 360 -5.65 13.35 3.91
CA VAL A 360 -4.46 12.50 3.88
C VAL A 360 -3.92 12.27 5.29
N TYR A 361 -3.14 11.19 5.44
CA TYR A 361 -2.36 10.92 6.64
C TYR A 361 -0.92 10.70 6.22
N ILE A 362 0.01 11.43 6.83
CA ILE A 362 1.44 11.31 6.54
C ILE A 362 2.22 11.03 7.82
N SER A 363 3.35 10.37 7.65
CA SER A 363 4.36 10.21 8.68
C SER A 363 5.57 11.08 8.33
N ALA A 364 5.93 11.99 9.21
CA ALA A 364 7.02 12.93 8.97
C ALA A 364 7.81 13.25 10.25
N PRO A 365 9.11 13.58 10.14
CA PRO A 365 9.96 13.98 11.27
C PRO A 365 9.87 15.47 11.57
N VAL A 366 9.00 16.19 10.85
CA VAL A 366 8.73 17.62 11.05
C VAL A 366 7.22 17.87 10.99
N HIS A 367 6.73 18.82 11.76
CA HIS A 367 5.32 19.24 11.67
C HIS A 367 5.05 19.91 10.30
N PRO A 368 4.16 19.36 9.45
CA PRO A 368 4.04 19.80 8.05
C PRO A 368 3.58 21.26 7.88
N GLY A 369 2.89 21.82 8.88
CA GLY A 369 2.38 23.19 8.82
C GLY A 369 3.34 24.22 9.40
N THR A 370 4.20 23.87 10.36
CA THR A 370 5.11 24.81 11.04
C THR A 370 6.56 24.61 10.70
N GLY A 371 6.94 23.41 10.18
CA GLY A 371 8.33 23.03 9.95
C GLY A 371 9.12 22.69 11.21
N GLU A 372 8.45 22.63 12.38
CA GLU A 372 9.09 22.28 13.65
C GLU A 372 9.48 20.81 13.66
N ALA A 373 10.75 20.51 13.97
CA ALA A 373 11.26 19.15 14.05
C ALA A 373 10.73 18.41 15.27
N THR A 374 10.52 17.11 15.13
CA THR A 374 10.13 16.19 16.21
C THR A 374 11.25 15.19 16.51
N ASP A 375 11.27 14.62 17.73
CA ASP A 375 12.28 13.63 18.12
C ASP A 375 12.10 12.30 17.37
N HIS A 376 10.86 11.99 16.97
CA HIS A 376 10.47 10.80 16.24
C HIS A 376 9.52 11.15 15.10
N TYR A 377 9.37 10.25 14.15
CA TYR A 377 8.33 10.37 13.13
C TYR A 377 6.95 10.34 13.77
N GLU A 378 6.13 11.34 13.44
CA GLU A 378 4.76 11.48 13.94
C GLU A 378 3.75 11.38 12.80
N ILE A 379 2.54 10.92 13.11
CA ILE A 379 1.43 10.85 12.16
C ILE A 379 0.67 12.18 12.17
N TYR A 380 0.50 12.77 11.01
CA TYR A 380 -0.27 14.00 10.80
C TYR A 380 -1.43 13.75 9.85
N ARG A 381 -2.59 14.32 10.17
CA ARG A 381 -3.73 14.39 9.27
C ARG A 381 -3.72 15.74 8.55
N GLY A 382 -3.71 15.72 7.22
CA GLY A 382 -3.90 16.88 6.35
C GLY A 382 -5.31 16.93 5.79
N ARG A 383 -5.88 18.13 5.67
CA ARG A 383 -7.12 18.40 4.93
C ARG A 383 -6.92 19.56 3.99
N THR A 384 -7.45 19.43 2.79
CA THR A 384 -7.52 20.49 1.79
C THR A 384 -8.97 20.86 1.51
N ALA A 385 -9.22 22.10 1.09
CA ALA A 385 -10.52 22.57 0.61
C ALA A 385 -10.44 23.11 -0.82
N ASP A 386 -9.26 23.01 -1.43
CA ASP A 386 -8.94 23.58 -2.75
C ASP A 386 -8.20 22.58 -3.66
N GLY A 387 -8.48 21.29 -3.46
CA GLY A 387 -7.94 20.21 -4.29
C GLY A 387 -6.44 19.94 -4.11
N GLY A 388 -5.85 20.37 -3.00
CA GLY A 388 -4.44 20.14 -2.67
C GLY A 388 -3.55 21.37 -2.73
N ALA A 389 -4.07 22.54 -3.14
CA ALA A 389 -3.29 23.76 -3.23
C ALA A 389 -2.87 24.32 -1.85
N SER A 390 -3.68 24.04 -0.83
CA SER A 390 -3.35 24.37 0.56
C SER A 390 -3.82 23.30 1.53
N TRP A 391 -3.19 23.21 2.71
CA TRP A 391 -3.43 22.17 3.70
C TRP A 391 -3.57 22.72 5.11
N SER A 392 -4.53 22.16 5.85
CA SER A 392 -4.63 22.32 7.30
C SER A 392 -4.20 21.03 7.97
N TRP A 393 -3.31 21.13 8.98
CA TRP A 393 -2.70 19.98 9.62
C TRP A 393 -3.16 19.80 11.07
N THR A 394 -3.28 18.55 11.47
CA THR A 394 -3.59 18.14 12.85
C THR A 394 -2.73 16.94 13.19
N ALA A 395 -2.01 16.99 14.29
CA ALA A 395 -1.26 15.84 14.79
C ALA A 395 -2.22 14.72 15.21
N VAL A 396 -1.90 13.50 14.79
CA VAL A 396 -2.56 12.25 15.20
C VAL A 396 -1.78 11.62 16.33
N THR A 397 -0.45 11.68 16.26
CA THR A 397 0.47 11.32 17.34
C THR A 397 1.32 12.53 17.70
N GLU A 398 1.76 12.64 18.93
CA GLU A 398 2.59 13.75 19.44
C GLU A 398 3.50 13.26 20.56
N ASN A 399 4.74 13.76 20.57
CA ASN A 399 5.73 13.45 21.61
C ASN A 399 5.93 11.94 21.81
N SER A 400 5.95 11.20 20.71
CA SER A 400 6.12 9.75 20.72
C SER A 400 7.52 9.37 21.20
N GLY A 401 7.63 8.25 21.90
CA GLY A 401 8.91 7.69 22.35
C GLY A 401 9.57 6.77 21.32
N MET A 402 9.00 6.64 20.14
CA MET A 402 9.49 5.85 18.99
C MET A 402 8.79 6.29 17.70
N ASP A 403 9.36 5.91 16.57
CA ASP A 403 8.83 6.30 15.25
C ASP A 403 7.47 5.69 14.97
N ASN A 404 6.59 6.48 14.33
CA ASN A 404 5.30 6.07 13.79
C ASN A 404 5.40 6.13 12.26
N LEU A 405 5.38 4.98 11.59
CA LEU A 405 5.79 4.84 10.19
C LEU A 405 4.69 4.22 9.33
N ARG A 406 4.71 4.57 8.06
CA ARG A 406 3.91 3.95 7.00
C ARG A 406 2.43 3.89 7.35
N PRO A 407 1.75 5.03 7.51
CA PRO A 407 0.31 5.04 7.74
C PRO A 407 -0.44 4.46 6.52
N ILE A 408 -1.54 3.78 6.81
CA ILE A 408 -2.53 3.34 5.84
C ILE A 408 -3.93 3.73 6.35
N VAL A 409 -4.86 4.03 5.43
CA VAL A 409 -6.26 4.21 5.76
C VAL A 409 -7.04 3.02 5.21
N VAL A 410 -7.72 2.30 6.09
CA VAL A 410 -8.30 1.00 5.77
C VAL A 410 -9.59 1.18 4.98
N PRO A 411 -9.71 0.60 3.78
CA PRO A 411 -10.94 0.63 2.99
C PRO A 411 -11.99 -0.36 3.52
N GLY A 412 -13.25 -0.19 3.08
CA GLY A 412 -14.34 -1.14 3.31
C GLY A 412 -15.61 -0.46 3.80
N ASP A 413 -15.80 -0.31 5.09
CA ASP A 413 -17.03 0.26 5.66
C ASP A 413 -16.89 1.80 5.85
N PRO A 414 -17.65 2.63 5.12
CA PRO A 414 -17.60 4.08 5.28
C PRO A 414 -18.13 4.58 6.63
N SER A 415 -18.74 3.73 7.46
CA SER A 415 -19.10 4.05 8.83
C SER A 415 -17.97 3.87 9.84
N VAL A 416 -16.86 3.28 9.41
CA VAL A 416 -15.67 3.05 10.22
C VAL A 416 -14.51 3.79 9.61
N HIS A 417 -13.86 4.64 10.37
CA HIS A 417 -12.62 5.28 9.98
C HIS A 417 -11.46 4.67 10.76
N ALA A 418 -10.54 4.03 10.08
CA ALA A 418 -9.39 3.36 10.66
C ALA A 418 -8.10 3.80 9.96
N VAL A 419 -7.21 4.43 10.72
CA VAL A 419 -5.85 4.77 10.30
C VAL A 419 -4.91 3.89 11.08
N LEU A 420 -4.11 3.09 10.38
CA LEU A 420 -3.14 2.17 10.98
C LEU A 420 -1.73 2.58 10.57
N TRP A 421 -0.78 2.27 11.43
CA TRP A 421 0.65 2.43 11.16
C TRP A 421 1.43 1.42 11.96
N PHE A 422 2.68 1.19 11.64
CA PHE A 422 3.54 0.47 12.56
C PHE A 422 4.39 1.44 13.38
N ARG A 423 4.57 1.10 14.64
CA ARG A 423 5.25 1.91 15.63
C ARG A 423 6.44 1.14 16.17
N GLY A 424 7.63 1.71 16.04
CA GLY A 424 8.86 1.07 16.46
C GLY A 424 10.08 1.54 15.70
N SER A 425 11.02 0.66 15.47
CA SER A 425 12.26 0.94 14.73
C SER A 425 12.47 -0.07 13.61
N MET A 426 13.03 0.40 12.50
CA MET A 426 13.44 -0.44 11.36
C MET A 426 14.86 -0.09 10.95
N SER A 427 15.66 -1.12 10.69
CA SER A 427 17.01 -0.98 10.11
C SER A 427 17.10 -1.59 8.72
N SER A 428 16.19 -2.49 8.36
CA SER A 428 15.98 -3.04 7.02
C SER A 428 14.61 -3.69 6.94
N SER A 429 14.19 -4.09 5.74
CA SER A 429 12.96 -4.86 5.53
C SER A 429 12.95 -6.22 6.25
N GLN A 430 14.10 -6.72 6.66
CA GLN A 430 14.29 -7.99 7.36
C GLN A 430 14.50 -7.84 8.87
N ALA A 431 14.85 -6.63 9.34
CA ALA A 431 15.25 -6.36 10.73
C ALA A 431 14.49 -5.14 11.27
N TYR A 432 13.53 -5.41 12.13
CA TYR A 432 12.70 -4.38 12.78
C TYR A 432 12.14 -4.85 14.12
N THR A 433 11.87 -3.87 14.98
CA THR A 433 11.10 -4.04 16.20
C THR A 433 9.90 -3.11 16.10
N ALA A 434 8.78 -3.64 15.67
CA ALA A 434 7.60 -2.84 15.38
C ALA A 434 6.31 -3.56 15.80
N GLU A 435 5.34 -2.78 16.23
CA GLU A 435 3.97 -3.21 16.48
C GLU A 435 3.01 -2.50 15.52
N VAL A 436 1.91 -3.17 15.17
CA VAL A 436 0.82 -2.58 14.40
C VAL A 436 -0.16 -1.91 15.35
N VAL A 437 -0.32 -0.61 15.18
CA VAL A 437 -1.22 0.21 15.98
C VAL A 437 -2.13 1.04 15.07
N GLY A 438 -3.18 1.63 15.63
CA GLY A 438 -4.04 2.50 14.87
C GLY A 438 -5.01 3.32 15.69
N ARG A 439 -5.63 4.31 15.02
CA ARG A 439 -6.81 5.01 15.50
C ARG A 439 -8.03 4.51 14.74
N VAL A 440 -9.00 4.00 15.49
CA VAL A 440 -10.25 3.48 14.95
C VAL A 440 -11.40 4.25 15.58
N SER A 441 -12.32 4.71 14.77
CA SER A 441 -13.54 5.41 15.20
C SER A 441 -14.73 5.01 14.34
N ARG A 442 -15.92 5.00 14.95
CA ARG A 442 -17.18 4.97 14.20
C ARG A 442 -17.63 6.36 13.88
N LEU A 443 -18.01 6.56 12.64
CA LEU A 443 -18.55 7.81 12.15
C LEU A 443 -20.08 7.80 12.32
N ASN A 444 -20.64 8.84 12.89
CA ASN A 444 -22.08 9.07 12.90
C ASN A 444 -22.55 9.66 11.55
N GLU A 445 -23.87 9.78 11.33
CA GLU A 445 -24.42 10.31 10.06
C GLU A 445 -23.96 11.74 9.77
N SER A 446 -23.80 12.59 10.80
CA SER A 446 -23.31 13.96 10.64
C SER A 446 -21.82 14.00 10.23
N ASP A 447 -21.02 13.09 10.75
CA ASP A 447 -19.59 12.99 10.39
C ASP A 447 -19.41 12.50 8.94
N ARG A 448 -20.25 11.55 8.49
CA ARG A 448 -20.27 11.07 7.09
C ARG A 448 -20.62 12.18 6.12
N THR A 449 -21.63 12.99 6.45
CA THR A 449 -22.06 14.11 5.60
C THR A 449 -21.02 15.24 5.54
N ALA A 450 -20.18 15.37 6.56
CA ALA A 450 -19.08 16.34 6.58
C ALA A 450 -17.82 15.86 5.80
N GLN A 451 -17.70 14.56 5.55
CA GLN A 451 -16.62 13.99 4.71
C GLN A 451 -16.95 14.04 3.22
N THR A 452 -18.23 14.16 2.85
CA THR A 452 -18.69 14.18 1.46
C THR A 452 -18.97 15.60 0.94
N ARG A 453 -18.69 16.62 1.71
CA ARG A 453 -18.79 18.05 1.36
C ARG A 453 -17.40 18.68 1.35
#